data_385daaa8adf065d2d041b3203adf511a
#
_entry.id   385daaa8adf065d2d041b3203adf511a
#
_cell.length_a   1.000
_cell.length_b   1.000
_cell.length_c   1.000
_cell.angle_alpha   90.00
_cell.angle_beta   90.00
_cell.angle_gamma   90.00
#
_symmetry.space_group_name_H-M   'P 1'
#
loop_
_entity.id
_entity.type
_entity.pdbx_description
1 polymer ?
#
loop_
_entity_poly.entity_id
_entity_poly.type
_entity_poly.pdbx_seq_one_letter_code
_entity_poly.pdbx_strand_id
1 'polypeptide(L)'
;ITPTPTPTPTPTPDVPSIGGGEQCVFFQNNQGWSTVYCYVWYKDANGTHVDECGAWPGSACESVGNNIYKYCFDKTIGQPTEWGLIFNNGAGAQTGDFVAKNATMYDFDGNTIPVDVEDVYAQGVEVYSYARVIYVDNAEGKTITVRSLDGRVVYSGVDTAIAVNNAGIYLVTVEDATLKIMVK
;
A
#
# COMPACT_ATOMS: atom_id res chain seq x y z
N ILE A 1 11.47 39.98 20.93
CA ILE A 1 11.53 38.52 20.91
C ILE A 1 11.31 38.11 19.47
N THR A 2 12.36 37.62 18.79
CA THR A 2 12.26 37.12 17.41
C THR A 2 11.57 35.75 17.46
N PRO A 3 10.49 35.52 16.70
CA PRO A 3 9.85 34.23 16.70
C PRO A 3 10.81 33.16 16.14
N THR A 4 10.95 32.07 16.86
CA THR A 4 11.69 30.87 16.38
C THR A 4 10.99 30.34 15.13
N PRO A 5 11.72 30.10 14.02
CA PRO A 5 11.10 29.57 12.82
C PRO A 5 10.46 28.20 13.14
N THR A 6 9.20 28.05 12.80
CA THR A 6 8.51 26.77 12.86
C THR A 6 9.23 25.81 11.91
N PRO A 7 9.61 24.59 12.35
CA PRO A 7 10.25 23.63 11.48
C PRO A 7 9.31 23.32 10.29
N THR A 8 9.83 23.49 9.09
CA THR A 8 9.16 23.07 7.87
C THR A 8 8.94 21.55 7.97
N PRO A 9 7.72 21.03 7.80
CA PRO A 9 7.51 19.59 7.83
C PRO A 9 8.39 18.95 6.75
N THR A 10 9.19 17.98 7.13
CA THR A 10 9.92 17.12 6.19
C THR A 10 8.86 16.47 5.30
N PRO A 11 8.99 16.54 3.95
CA PRO A 11 8.05 15.88 3.07
C PRO A 11 8.04 14.38 3.43
N THR A 12 6.87 13.89 3.82
CA THR A 12 6.66 12.44 3.95
C THR A 12 6.96 11.84 2.57
N PRO A 13 7.74 10.76 2.46
CA PRO A 13 7.92 10.08 1.19
C PRO A 13 6.55 9.82 0.58
N ASP A 14 6.43 10.07 -0.72
CA ASP A 14 5.22 9.77 -1.48
C ASP A 14 5.11 8.23 -1.49
N VAL A 15 4.34 7.69 -0.54
CA VAL A 15 4.20 6.24 -0.38
C VAL A 15 3.27 5.79 -1.49
N PRO A 16 3.69 4.88 -2.38
CA PRO A 16 2.85 4.38 -3.45
C PRO A 16 1.66 3.62 -2.87
N SER A 17 0.59 3.51 -3.65
CA SER A 17 -0.59 2.73 -3.31
C SER A 17 -0.69 1.48 -4.18
N ILE A 18 -1.51 0.53 -3.77
CA ILE A 18 -1.88 -0.66 -4.55
C ILE A 18 -3.40 -0.71 -4.69
N GLY A 19 -3.88 -1.23 -5.82
CA GLY A 19 -5.30 -1.48 -6.04
C GLY A 19 -5.86 -2.52 -5.08
N GLY A 20 -7.15 -2.40 -4.75
CA GLY A 20 -7.83 -3.36 -3.89
C GLY A 20 -7.75 -4.79 -4.47
N GLY A 21 -7.26 -5.73 -3.65
CA GLY A 21 -7.06 -7.13 -4.05
C GLY A 21 -5.70 -7.41 -4.69
N GLU A 22 -4.90 -6.42 -5.05
CA GLU A 22 -3.53 -6.63 -5.49
C GLU A 22 -2.65 -7.12 -4.34
N GLN A 23 -1.68 -7.95 -4.69
CA GLN A 23 -0.68 -8.48 -3.77
C GLN A 23 0.68 -7.98 -4.23
N CYS A 24 1.20 -6.91 -3.62
CA CYS A 24 2.41 -6.26 -4.09
C CYS A 24 3.40 -5.98 -2.95
N VAL A 25 4.68 -5.98 -3.31
CA VAL A 25 5.78 -5.51 -2.47
C VAL A 25 6.48 -4.35 -3.16
N PHE A 26 7.09 -3.48 -2.38
CA PHE A 26 7.80 -2.30 -2.88
C PHE A 26 9.21 -2.25 -2.32
N PHE A 27 10.10 -1.62 -3.08
CA PHE A 27 11.49 -1.38 -2.67
C PHE A 27 11.86 0.08 -2.87
N GLN A 28 12.32 0.72 -1.78
CA GLN A 28 12.95 2.04 -1.85
C GLN A 28 14.42 1.86 -2.21
N ASN A 29 14.75 2.13 -3.46
CA ASN A 29 16.10 1.96 -3.99
C ASN A 29 17.02 3.13 -3.60
N ASN A 30 17.54 3.11 -2.39
CA ASN A 30 18.52 4.09 -1.91
C ASN A 30 19.96 3.77 -2.37
N GLN A 31 20.15 2.64 -3.07
CA GLN A 31 21.47 2.18 -3.54
C GLN A 31 21.82 2.70 -4.94
N GLY A 32 20.87 3.38 -5.62
CA GLY A 32 21.05 3.89 -6.96
C GLY A 32 21.16 2.79 -8.04
N TRP A 33 20.57 1.62 -7.81
CA TRP A 33 20.53 0.56 -8.81
C TRP A 33 19.72 1.00 -10.03
N SER A 34 20.25 0.77 -11.21
CA SER A 34 19.56 1.10 -12.46
C SER A 34 18.40 0.16 -12.79
N THR A 35 18.45 -1.05 -12.24
CA THR A 35 17.40 -2.07 -12.36
C THR A 35 17.24 -2.75 -11.02
N VAL A 36 16.01 -3.02 -10.64
CA VAL A 36 15.66 -3.76 -9.42
C VAL A 36 14.92 -5.02 -9.83
N TYR A 37 15.34 -6.14 -9.29
CA TYR A 37 14.68 -7.43 -9.40
C TYR A 37 14.10 -7.82 -8.05
N CYS A 38 12.97 -8.51 -8.09
CA CYS A 38 12.33 -9.14 -6.96
C CYS A 38 12.48 -10.65 -7.07
N TYR A 39 13.12 -11.28 -6.11
CA TYR A 39 13.20 -12.73 -6.00
C TYR A 39 12.44 -13.16 -4.75
N VAL A 40 11.44 -14.01 -4.95
CA VAL A 40 10.54 -14.47 -3.89
C VAL A 40 10.41 -15.98 -3.97
N TRP A 41 10.46 -16.62 -2.83
CA TRP A 41 10.30 -18.07 -2.70
C TRP A 41 9.47 -18.44 -1.48
N TYR A 42 8.91 -19.62 -1.51
CA TYR A 42 8.25 -20.24 -0.36
C TYR A 42 8.42 -21.76 -0.39
N LYS A 43 7.99 -22.44 0.69
CA LYS A 43 7.85 -23.89 0.69
C LYS A 43 6.39 -24.25 0.53
N ASP A 44 6.10 -25.15 -0.41
CA ASP A 44 4.75 -25.67 -0.59
C ASP A 44 4.31 -26.57 0.57
N ALA A 45 3.09 -27.11 0.52
CA ALA A 45 2.55 -28.01 1.56
C ALA A 45 3.37 -29.29 1.78
N ASN A 46 4.22 -29.69 0.80
CA ASN A 46 5.12 -30.82 0.86
C ASN A 46 6.53 -30.44 1.35
N GLY A 47 6.77 -29.16 1.60
CA GLY A 47 8.08 -28.62 1.97
C GLY A 47 9.01 -28.40 0.77
N THR A 48 8.52 -28.48 -0.46
CA THR A 48 9.29 -28.24 -1.67
C THR A 48 9.48 -26.72 -1.87
N HIS A 49 10.72 -26.34 -2.22
CA HIS A 49 11.05 -24.95 -2.56
C HIS A 49 10.38 -24.56 -3.88
N VAL A 50 9.72 -23.41 -3.89
CA VAL A 50 9.06 -22.83 -5.08
C VAL A 50 9.54 -21.41 -5.28
N ASP A 51 10.09 -21.13 -6.47
CA ASP A 51 10.48 -19.79 -6.90
C ASP A 51 9.27 -19.08 -7.52
N GLU A 52 8.66 -18.17 -6.79
CA GLU A 52 7.41 -17.50 -7.22
C GLU A 52 7.65 -16.48 -8.34
N CYS A 53 8.78 -15.79 -8.33
CA CYS A 53 9.16 -14.81 -9.36
C CYS A 53 10.06 -15.40 -10.47
N GLY A 54 10.14 -16.73 -10.59
CA GLY A 54 11.08 -17.41 -11.47
C GLY A 54 12.48 -17.56 -10.84
N ALA A 55 13.40 -18.22 -11.57
CA ALA A 55 14.76 -18.46 -11.11
C ALA A 55 15.51 -17.15 -10.85
N TRP A 56 16.52 -17.22 -9.97
CA TRP A 56 17.40 -16.09 -9.69
C TRP A 56 17.89 -15.39 -10.97
N PRO A 57 17.89 -14.06 -11.06
CA PRO A 57 17.64 -13.05 -10.03
C PRO A 57 16.14 -12.74 -9.76
N GLY A 58 15.22 -13.49 -10.27
CA GLY A 58 13.80 -13.26 -10.18
C GLY A 58 13.28 -12.39 -11.32
N SER A 59 12.19 -11.67 -11.07
CA SER A 59 11.53 -10.80 -12.04
C SER A 59 11.88 -9.33 -11.82
N ALA A 60 11.97 -8.57 -12.94
CA ALA A 60 12.21 -7.14 -12.86
C ALA A 60 11.02 -6.41 -12.25
N CYS A 61 11.29 -5.48 -11.33
CA CYS A 61 10.30 -4.61 -10.74
C CYS A 61 9.99 -3.42 -11.65
N GLU A 62 8.76 -2.95 -11.59
CA GLU A 62 8.30 -1.72 -12.22
C GLU A 62 8.74 -0.51 -11.40
N SER A 63 9.27 0.55 -12.05
CA SER A 63 9.54 1.82 -11.38
C SER A 63 8.25 2.63 -11.27
N VAL A 64 7.88 3.01 -10.05
CA VAL A 64 6.70 3.85 -9.78
C VAL A 64 7.06 5.30 -9.43
N GLY A 65 8.30 5.70 -9.69
CA GLY A 65 8.83 7.04 -9.39
C GLY A 65 9.55 7.12 -8.05
N ASN A 66 10.17 8.26 -7.74
CA ASN A 66 10.85 8.54 -6.47
C ASN A 66 11.84 7.47 -5.99
N ASN A 67 12.50 6.76 -6.92
CA ASN A 67 13.34 5.59 -6.66
C ASN A 67 12.60 4.42 -5.98
N ILE A 68 11.29 4.33 -6.14
CA ILE A 68 10.48 3.23 -5.64
C ILE A 68 10.19 2.27 -6.79
N TYR A 69 10.30 0.98 -6.50
CA TYR A 69 10.06 -0.12 -7.42
C TYR A 69 8.99 -1.05 -6.85
N LYS A 70 8.09 -1.54 -7.70
CA LYS A 70 6.94 -2.36 -7.36
C LYS A 70 7.02 -3.72 -8.05
N TYR A 71 6.64 -4.78 -7.35
CA TYR A 71 6.35 -6.08 -7.94
C TYR A 71 5.05 -6.65 -7.37
N CYS A 72 4.15 -7.11 -8.24
CA CYS A 72 2.86 -7.68 -7.85
C CYS A 72 2.77 -9.15 -8.20
N PHE A 73 2.03 -9.90 -7.39
CA PHE A 73 1.87 -11.35 -7.47
C PHE A 73 0.42 -11.71 -7.81
N ASP A 74 0.25 -12.80 -8.55
CA ASP A 74 -1.07 -13.37 -8.86
C ASP A 74 -1.64 -14.18 -7.69
N LYS A 75 -0.82 -14.49 -6.69
CA LYS A 75 -1.19 -15.28 -5.51
C LYS A 75 -1.16 -14.44 -4.24
N THR A 76 -1.90 -14.86 -3.23
CA THR A 76 -1.89 -14.22 -1.92
C THR A 76 -0.55 -14.46 -1.24
N ILE A 77 0.19 -13.37 -0.97
CA ILE A 77 1.48 -13.41 -0.27
C ILE A 77 1.29 -14.05 1.11
N GLY A 78 2.22 -14.95 1.46
CA GLY A 78 2.20 -15.65 2.73
C GLY A 78 1.28 -16.88 2.75
N GLN A 79 0.78 -17.33 1.63
CA GLN A 79 -0.03 -18.55 1.52
C GLN A 79 0.60 -19.55 0.54
N PRO A 80 0.69 -20.84 0.87
CA PRO A 80 0.25 -21.50 2.13
C PRO A 80 1.24 -21.35 3.30
N THR A 81 2.40 -20.75 3.09
CA THR A 81 3.46 -20.57 4.10
C THR A 81 4.06 -19.17 4.00
N GLU A 82 4.90 -18.79 4.95
CA GLU A 82 5.67 -17.55 4.89
C GLU A 82 6.59 -17.54 3.66
N TRP A 83 6.62 -16.41 2.96
CA TRP A 83 7.43 -16.21 1.76
C TRP A 83 8.70 -15.44 2.08
N GLY A 84 9.84 -15.93 1.59
CA GLY A 84 11.10 -15.19 1.60
C GLY A 84 11.15 -14.20 0.44
N LEU A 85 11.85 -13.07 0.63
CA LEU A 85 11.97 -11.99 -0.34
C LEU A 85 13.39 -11.43 -0.35
N ILE A 86 13.95 -11.24 -1.54
CA ILE A 86 15.20 -10.50 -1.79
C ILE A 86 14.95 -9.50 -2.92
N PHE A 87 15.41 -8.27 -2.73
CA PHE A 87 15.60 -7.34 -3.84
C PHE A 87 17.07 -7.34 -4.27
N ASN A 88 17.32 -7.26 -5.57
CA ASN A 88 18.68 -7.27 -6.11
C ASN A 88 18.78 -6.46 -7.41
N ASN A 89 20.02 -6.21 -7.85
CA ASN A 89 20.29 -5.45 -9.07
C ASN A 89 20.61 -6.33 -10.30
N GLY A 90 20.51 -7.64 -10.17
CA GLY A 90 20.89 -8.61 -11.23
C GLY A 90 22.39 -8.71 -11.50
N ALA A 91 23.25 -7.96 -10.79
CA ALA A 91 24.69 -7.84 -11.01
C ALA A 91 25.53 -8.09 -9.74
N GLY A 92 24.96 -8.79 -8.75
CA GLY A 92 25.66 -9.23 -7.53
C GLY A 92 25.40 -8.41 -6.28
N ALA A 93 24.74 -7.23 -6.35
CA ALA A 93 24.29 -6.52 -5.17
C ALA A 93 22.85 -6.92 -4.84
N GLN A 94 22.57 -7.19 -3.56
CA GLN A 94 21.28 -7.63 -3.08
C GLN A 94 21.03 -7.21 -1.63
N THR A 95 19.77 -7.20 -1.20
CA THR A 95 19.36 -7.06 0.21
C THR A 95 19.65 -8.34 0.99
N GLY A 96 19.45 -8.30 2.30
CA GLY A 96 19.26 -9.52 3.09
C GLY A 96 17.94 -10.23 2.75
N ASP A 97 17.74 -11.39 3.38
CA ASP A 97 16.50 -12.14 3.26
C ASP A 97 15.41 -11.47 4.14
N PHE A 98 14.32 -11.08 3.51
CA PHE A 98 13.16 -10.49 4.17
C PHE A 98 11.98 -11.47 4.14
N VAL A 99 10.96 -11.18 4.96
CA VAL A 99 9.65 -11.82 4.86
C VAL A 99 8.75 -10.96 3.98
N ALA A 100 8.23 -11.53 2.89
CA ALA A 100 7.31 -10.82 2.02
C ALA A 100 5.97 -10.59 2.72
N LYS A 101 5.53 -9.33 2.73
CA LYS A 101 4.21 -8.90 3.24
C LYS A 101 3.54 -8.02 2.21
N ASN A 102 2.25 -8.29 1.98
CA ASN A 102 1.48 -7.46 1.05
C ASN A 102 1.46 -5.99 1.51
N ALA A 103 1.38 -5.07 0.54
CA ALA A 103 1.29 -3.63 0.78
C ALA A 103 2.43 -3.12 1.69
N THR A 104 3.65 -3.59 1.46
CA THR A 104 4.80 -3.23 2.30
C THR A 104 5.97 -2.77 1.44
N MET A 105 6.51 -1.60 1.76
CA MET A 105 7.75 -1.09 1.17
C MET A 105 8.93 -1.41 2.09
N TYR A 106 10.01 -1.88 1.50
CA TYR A 106 11.27 -2.22 2.16
C TYR A 106 12.37 -1.25 1.71
N ASP A 107 13.28 -0.92 2.59
CA ASP A 107 14.56 -0.33 2.21
C ASP A 107 15.66 -1.41 2.13
N PHE A 108 16.89 -0.99 1.81
CA PHE A 108 18.03 -1.90 1.70
C PHE A 108 18.38 -2.61 3.03
N ASP A 109 18.15 -1.96 4.15
CA ASP A 109 18.47 -2.45 5.51
C ASP A 109 17.33 -3.29 6.12
N GLY A 110 16.21 -3.43 5.42
CA GLY A 110 15.04 -4.19 5.85
C GLY A 110 14.06 -3.41 6.72
N ASN A 111 14.19 -2.08 6.83
CA ASN A 111 13.15 -1.27 7.42
C ASN A 111 11.91 -1.32 6.53
N THR A 112 10.73 -1.34 7.15
CA THR A 112 9.46 -1.47 6.45
C THR A 112 8.56 -0.29 6.71
N ILE A 113 7.89 0.16 5.63
CA ILE A 113 6.82 1.16 5.67
C ILE A 113 5.59 0.50 5.04
N PRO A 114 4.44 0.40 5.76
CA PRO A 114 3.19 -0.01 5.14
C PRO A 114 2.84 0.98 4.02
N VAL A 115 2.54 0.47 2.84
CA VAL A 115 2.00 1.31 1.76
C VAL A 115 0.49 1.39 1.92
N ASP A 116 -0.08 2.53 1.53
CA ASP A 116 -1.53 2.68 1.51
C ASP A 116 -2.09 1.71 0.47
N VAL A 117 -3.03 0.88 0.88
CA VAL A 117 -3.86 0.11 -0.03
C VAL A 117 -4.90 1.11 -0.53
N GLU A 118 -4.77 1.54 -1.79
CA GLU A 118 -5.82 2.32 -2.42
C GLU A 118 -7.09 1.50 -2.45
N ASP A 119 -8.13 2.12 -2.02
CA ASP A 119 -9.39 1.51 -1.65
C ASP A 119 -9.96 0.60 -2.72
N VAL A 120 -10.46 -0.50 -2.24
CA VAL A 120 -11.23 -1.49 -2.97
C VAL A 120 -12.29 -0.77 -3.81
N TYR A 121 -12.17 -0.84 -5.13
CA TYR A 121 -13.27 -0.54 -6.04
C TYR A 121 -14.39 -1.55 -5.78
N ALA A 122 -15.20 -1.29 -4.77
CA ALA A 122 -16.40 -2.06 -4.56
C ALA A 122 -17.48 -1.48 -5.46
N GLN A 123 -17.83 -2.18 -6.53
CA GLN A 123 -18.93 -1.84 -7.44
C GLN A 123 -18.78 -0.49 -8.19
N GLY A 124 -17.55 -0.07 -8.51
CA GLY A 124 -17.31 1.16 -9.27
C GLY A 124 -17.35 2.44 -8.45
N VAL A 125 -17.45 2.36 -7.11
CA VAL A 125 -17.35 3.52 -6.21
C VAL A 125 -15.88 3.75 -5.86
N GLU A 126 -15.43 4.99 -6.00
CA GLU A 126 -14.08 5.43 -5.61
C GLU A 126 -14.16 6.31 -4.36
N VAL A 127 -13.27 6.05 -3.37
CA VAL A 127 -13.22 6.84 -2.13
C VAL A 127 -11.79 7.31 -1.91
N TYR A 128 -11.63 8.61 -1.75
CA TYR A 128 -10.34 9.23 -1.40
C TYR A 128 -10.52 10.36 -0.39
N SER A 129 -9.43 10.86 0.19
CA SER A 129 -9.48 11.97 1.15
C SER A 129 -8.47 13.06 0.82
N TYR A 130 -8.90 14.31 0.97
CA TYR A 130 -8.05 15.47 0.87
C TYR A 130 -8.49 16.55 1.87
N ALA A 131 -7.55 17.17 2.58
CA ALA A 131 -7.80 18.28 3.51
C ALA A 131 -8.97 18.02 4.50
N ARG A 132 -9.04 16.82 5.08
CA ARG A 132 -10.09 16.35 5.98
C ARG A 132 -11.49 16.27 5.36
N VAL A 133 -11.57 16.13 4.06
CA VAL A 133 -12.79 15.81 3.34
C VAL A 133 -12.63 14.42 2.72
N ILE A 134 -13.60 13.56 2.92
CA ILE A 134 -13.74 12.28 2.26
C ILE A 134 -14.59 12.51 1.02
N TYR A 135 -14.07 12.14 -0.14
CA TYR A 135 -14.77 12.18 -1.42
C TYR A 135 -15.18 10.76 -1.82
N VAL A 136 -16.38 10.64 -2.37
CA VAL A 136 -16.95 9.36 -2.79
C VAL A 136 -17.48 9.53 -4.21
N ASP A 137 -16.69 9.12 -5.20
CA ASP A 137 -17.06 9.25 -6.60
C ASP A 137 -17.91 8.04 -7.07
N ASN A 138 -18.75 8.29 -8.07
CA ASN A 138 -19.71 7.31 -8.62
C ASN A 138 -20.75 6.78 -7.59
N ALA A 139 -21.08 7.62 -6.61
CA ALA A 139 -22.06 7.31 -5.57
C ALA A 139 -23.29 8.23 -5.59
N GLU A 140 -23.53 8.95 -6.68
CA GLU A 140 -24.63 9.92 -6.79
C GLU A 140 -25.98 9.23 -6.55
N GLY A 141 -26.74 9.79 -5.60
CA GLY A 141 -28.05 9.28 -5.20
C GLY A 141 -28.04 8.02 -4.33
N LYS A 142 -26.85 7.46 -4.03
CA LYS A 142 -26.71 6.33 -3.11
C LYS A 142 -26.55 6.84 -1.66
N THR A 143 -27.00 6.02 -0.72
CA THR A 143 -26.74 6.32 0.70
C THR A 143 -25.31 6.01 1.07
N ILE A 144 -24.59 7.01 1.57
CA ILE A 144 -23.23 6.91 2.06
C ILE A 144 -23.24 6.99 3.58
N THR A 145 -22.63 6.03 4.25
CA THR A 145 -22.45 6.06 5.71
C THR A 145 -20.96 6.06 6.04
N VAL A 146 -20.49 7.06 6.78
CA VAL A 146 -19.11 7.14 7.26
C VAL A 146 -19.07 6.84 8.75
N ARG A 147 -18.20 5.91 9.16
CA ARG A 147 -17.98 5.53 10.57
C ARG A 147 -16.53 5.73 10.94
N SER A 148 -16.28 6.18 12.15
CA SER A 148 -14.96 6.11 12.77
C SER A 148 -14.63 4.65 13.17
N LEU A 149 -13.34 4.38 13.44
CA LEU A 149 -12.87 3.00 13.73
C LEU A 149 -13.51 2.41 15.00
N ASP A 150 -13.97 3.27 15.93
CA ASP A 150 -14.73 2.87 17.12
C ASP A 150 -16.23 2.56 16.83
N GLY A 151 -16.62 2.59 15.54
CA GLY A 151 -17.96 2.25 15.06
C GLY A 151 -18.97 3.39 15.09
N ARG A 152 -18.59 4.59 15.57
CA ARG A 152 -19.50 5.74 15.63
C ARG A 152 -19.78 6.27 14.23
N VAL A 153 -21.05 6.46 13.87
CA VAL A 153 -21.47 7.13 12.64
C VAL A 153 -21.11 8.62 12.73
N VAL A 154 -20.29 9.10 11.81
CA VAL A 154 -19.90 10.52 11.68
C VAL A 154 -20.68 11.23 10.57
N TYR A 155 -21.17 10.46 9.60
CA TYR A 155 -22.03 10.94 8.52
C TYR A 155 -22.95 9.81 8.03
N SER A 156 -24.17 10.18 7.61
CA SER A 156 -25.06 9.31 6.84
C SER A 156 -25.95 10.19 5.97
N GLY A 157 -25.89 10.02 4.65
CA GLY A 157 -26.61 10.84 3.68
C GLY A 157 -26.21 10.47 2.25
N VAL A 158 -26.39 11.42 1.34
CA VAL A 158 -26.11 11.25 -0.11
C VAL A 158 -25.04 12.22 -0.62
N ASP A 159 -24.42 13.02 0.26
CA ASP A 159 -23.36 13.93 -0.14
C ASP A 159 -22.10 13.13 -0.47
N THR A 160 -21.49 13.45 -1.60
CA THR A 160 -20.25 12.80 -2.08
C THR A 160 -18.98 13.48 -1.60
N ALA A 161 -19.07 14.59 -0.87
CA ALA A 161 -17.96 15.28 -0.22
C ALA A 161 -18.30 15.48 1.28
N ILE A 162 -17.63 14.72 2.15
CA ILE A 162 -17.97 14.61 3.56
C ILE A 162 -16.82 15.14 4.41
N ALA A 163 -17.00 16.30 5.05
CA ALA A 163 -16.01 16.85 5.97
C ALA A 163 -15.98 16.07 7.29
N VAL A 164 -14.77 15.74 7.77
CA VAL A 164 -14.56 15.10 9.07
C VAL A 164 -13.69 15.98 9.98
N ASN A 165 -13.96 15.95 11.27
CA ASN A 165 -13.30 16.85 12.22
C ASN A 165 -11.87 16.40 12.61
N ASN A 166 -11.61 15.10 12.56
CA ASN A 166 -10.36 14.53 13.04
C ASN A 166 -9.65 13.76 11.91
N ALA A 167 -8.32 13.80 11.95
CA ALA A 167 -7.52 12.84 11.20
C ALA A 167 -7.72 11.42 11.79
N GLY A 168 -7.65 10.41 10.97
CA GLY A 168 -7.82 9.03 11.42
C GLY A 168 -8.36 8.12 10.33
N ILE A 169 -8.64 6.88 10.72
CA ILE A 169 -9.21 5.87 9.82
C ILE A 169 -10.75 5.92 9.92
N TYR A 170 -11.37 5.91 8.75
CA TYR A 170 -12.82 5.87 8.60
C TYR A 170 -13.25 4.69 7.73
N LEU A 171 -14.44 4.17 7.99
CA LEU A 171 -15.12 3.19 7.17
C LEU A 171 -16.24 3.88 6.41
N VAL A 172 -16.19 3.85 5.09
CA VAL A 172 -17.20 4.43 4.20
C VAL A 172 -18.02 3.29 3.62
N THR A 173 -19.30 3.25 3.89
CA THR A 173 -20.22 2.24 3.35
C THR A 173 -21.12 2.91 2.32
N VAL A 174 -21.17 2.34 1.12
CA VAL A 174 -22.07 2.74 0.03
C VAL A 174 -22.83 1.48 -0.37
N GLU A 175 -24.13 1.44 -0.15
CA GLU A 175 -24.95 0.23 -0.32
C GLU A 175 -24.36 -0.96 0.47
N ASP A 176 -23.92 -2.01 -0.20
CA ASP A 176 -23.35 -3.23 0.40
C ASP A 176 -21.81 -3.19 0.46
N ALA A 177 -21.18 -2.14 -0.08
CA ALA A 177 -19.74 -1.99 -0.12
C ALA A 177 -19.24 -1.16 1.07
N THR A 178 -18.22 -1.65 1.77
CA THR A 178 -17.53 -0.90 2.84
C THR A 178 -16.06 -0.75 2.51
N LEU A 179 -15.63 0.50 2.44
CA LEU A 179 -14.28 0.92 2.09
C LEU A 179 -13.60 1.55 3.32
N LYS A 180 -12.31 1.36 3.46
CA LYS A 180 -11.51 1.94 4.55
C LYS A 180 -10.66 3.07 4.00
N ILE A 181 -10.75 4.26 4.58
CA ILE A 181 -9.97 5.45 4.17
C ILE A 181 -9.19 6.02 5.35
N MET A 182 -7.98 6.49 5.09
CA MET A 182 -7.21 7.28 6.05
C MET A 182 -7.34 8.77 5.72
N VAL A 183 -7.77 9.56 6.68
CA VAL A 183 -7.83 11.03 6.60
C VAL A 183 -6.67 11.62 7.40
N LYS A 184 -5.88 12.45 6.75
CA LYS A 184 -4.70 13.14 7.33
C LYS A 184 -5.02 14.53 7.83
#